data_a327fd015def6b53cebad52b6c0f6de9
#
_entry.id   a327fd015def6b53cebad52b6c0f6de9
#
_cell.length_a   1.000
_cell.length_b   1.000
_cell.length_c   1.000
_cell.angle_alpha   90.00
_cell.angle_beta   90.00
_cell.angle_gamma   90.00
#
_symmetry.space_group_name_H-M   'P 1'
#
loop_
_entity.id
_entity.type
_entity.pdbx_description
1 polymer ?
#
loop_
_entity_poly.entity_id
_entity_poly.type
_entity_poly.pdbx_seq_one_letter_code
_entity_poly.pdbx_strand_id
1 'polypeptide(L)'
;MNDHRDDLDTTVEARLRAVGQRYTTQRRALIEALRRADNPLGVPEVVAGRGGPPQSSAYRNLAALEQAGVVHRVMTEGGFARFELAEDLSGHHHHMVCRRCGAVEDVTIPAPLERSVERALADVAEQTGFEGVSHRLDLIGTCRSCS
;
A
#
# COMPACT_ATOMS: atom_id res chain seq x y z
N MET A 1 -10.66 3.76 -21.63
CA MET A 1 -9.89 2.85 -20.76
C MET A 1 -8.48 3.33 -20.39
N ASN A 2 -7.97 4.39 -21.01
CA ASN A 2 -6.67 5.00 -20.64
C ASN A 2 -6.79 6.07 -19.52
N ASP A 3 -7.98 6.55 -19.24
CA ASP A 3 -8.23 7.70 -18.36
C ASP A 3 -7.71 7.50 -16.92
N HIS A 4 -8.00 6.36 -16.31
CA HIS A 4 -7.54 6.06 -14.94
C HIS A 4 -6.03 5.86 -14.79
N ARG A 5 -5.34 5.43 -15.86
CA ARG A 5 -3.88 5.27 -15.83
C ARG A 5 -3.20 6.63 -15.94
N ASP A 6 -3.69 7.48 -16.82
CA ASP A 6 -3.13 8.81 -17.02
C ASP A 6 -3.34 9.69 -15.78
N ASP A 7 -4.47 9.50 -15.08
CA ASP A 7 -4.77 10.19 -13.82
C ASP A 7 -3.84 9.72 -12.67
N LEU A 8 -3.62 8.41 -12.55
CA LEU A 8 -2.67 7.87 -11.56
C LEU A 8 -1.25 8.38 -11.81
N ASP A 9 -0.75 8.30 -13.05
CA ASP A 9 0.58 8.77 -13.41
C ASP A 9 0.76 10.27 -13.13
N THR A 10 -0.25 11.08 -13.43
CA THR A 10 -0.25 12.51 -13.14
C THR A 10 -0.16 12.78 -11.63
N THR A 11 -0.94 12.06 -10.84
CA THR A 11 -0.94 12.18 -9.37
C THR A 11 0.41 11.75 -8.78
N VAL A 12 0.96 10.64 -9.22
CA VAL A 12 2.27 10.13 -8.78
C VAL A 12 3.38 11.12 -9.11
N GLU A 13 3.39 11.67 -10.34
CA GLU A 13 4.38 12.67 -10.75
C GLU A 13 4.32 13.92 -9.89
N ALA A 14 3.12 14.43 -9.61
CA ALA A 14 2.92 15.61 -8.78
C ALA A 14 3.42 15.39 -7.35
N ARG A 15 3.12 14.24 -6.74
CA ARG A 15 3.56 13.89 -5.39
C ARG A 15 5.08 13.72 -5.30
N LEU A 16 5.70 13.06 -6.27
CA LEU A 16 7.15 12.91 -6.33
C LEU A 16 7.84 14.26 -6.48
N ARG A 17 7.32 15.13 -7.35
CA ARG A 17 7.84 16.49 -7.54
C ARG A 17 7.78 17.31 -6.25
N ALA A 18 6.72 17.17 -5.47
CA ALA A 18 6.55 17.88 -4.21
C ALA A 18 7.64 17.54 -3.16
N VAL A 19 8.24 16.35 -3.27
CA VAL A 19 9.37 15.92 -2.41
C VAL A 19 10.72 15.96 -3.12
N GLY A 20 10.82 16.68 -4.24
CA GLY A 20 12.07 16.85 -5.00
C GLY A 20 12.52 15.60 -5.77
N GLN A 21 11.62 14.68 -6.04
CA GLN A 21 11.90 13.42 -6.71
C GLN A 21 11.36 13.39 -8.14
N ARG A 22 11.98 12.58 -9.00
CA ARG A 22 11.56 12.40 -10.39
C ARG A 22 10.75 11.11 -10.56
N TYR A 23 9.76 11.15 -11.46
CA TYR A 23 9.03 9.96 -11.88
C TYR A 23 9.79 9.24 -13.01
N THR A 24 10.75 8.42 -12.64
CA THR A 24 11.62 7.68 -13.56
C THR A 24 10.94 6.46 -14.15
N THR A 25 11.48 5.91 -15.25
CA THR A 25 11.02 4.67 -15.87
C THR A 25 11.00 3.50 -14.87
N GLN A 26 12.02 3.38 -14.02
CA GLN A 26 12.06 2.35 -12.98
C GLN A 26 10.92 2.50 -11.96
N ARG A 27 10.64 3.72 -11.51
CA ARG A 27 9.51 3.98 -10.59
C ARG A 27 8.16 3.71 -11.25
N ARG A 28 8.01 4.03 -12.54
CA ARG A 28 6.80 3.67 -13.31
C ARG A 28 6.59 2.16 -13.36
N ALA A 29 7.66 1.39 -13.55
CA ALA A 29 7.58 -0.07 -13.55
C ALA A 29 7.15 -0.62 -12.18
N LEU A 30 7.64 -0.05 -11.07
CA LEU A 30 7.21 -0.42 -9.71
C LEU A 30 5.73 -0.10 -9.49
N ILE A 31 5.28 1.10 -9.84
CA ILE A 31 3.87 1.51 -9.73
C ILE A 31 2.98 0.59 -10.55
N GLU A 32 3.37 0.25 -11.78
CA GLU A 32 2.58 -0.65 -12.63
C GLU A 32 2.50 -2.06 -12.05
N ALA A 33 3.58 -2.57 -11.44
CA ALA A 33 3.56 -3.87 -10.76
C ALA A 33 2.58 -3.86 -9.58
N LEU A 34 2.63 -2.82 -8.73
CA LEU A 34 1.75 -2.68 -7.59
C LEU A 34 0.28 -2.47 -8.01
N ARG A 35 0.03 -1.71 -9.08
CA ARG A 35 -1.32 -1.47 -9.61
C ARG A 35 -2.00 -2.74 -10.12
N ARG A 36 -1.23 -3.69 -10.65
CA ARG A 36 -1.74 -4.97 -11.19
C ARG A 36 -1.88 -6.05 -10.13
N ALA A 37 -1.27 -5.86 -8.99
CA ALA A 37 -1.31 -6.84 -7.92
C ALA A 37 -2.66 -6.78 -7.19
N ASP A 38 -3.18 -7.95 -6.85
CA ASP A 38 -4.38 -8.10 -6.02
C ASP A 38 -4.05 -8.00 -4.52
N ASN A 39 -2.78 -8.13 -4.16
CA ASN A 39 -2.29 -8.12 -2.78
C ASN A 39 -0.94 -7.38 -2.69
N PRO A 40 -0.54 -6.91 -1.50
CA PRO A 40 0.77 -6.29 -1.30
C PRO A 40 1.92 -7.21 -1.70
N LEU A 41 2.91 -6.67 -2.39
CA LEU A 41 4.05 -7.42 -2.96
C LEU A 41 5.32 -7.23 -2.15
N GLY A 42 6.11 -8.29 -2.01
CA GLY A 42 7.49 -8.20 -1.58
C GLY A 42 8.41 -7.62 -2.66
N VAL A 43 9.62 -7.19 -2.28
CA VAL A 43 10.58 -6.61 -3.25
C VAL A 43 10.88 -7.53 -4.43
N PRO A 44 11.14 -8.85 -4.25
CA PRO A 44 11.39 -9.73 -5.39
C PRO A 44 10.25 -9.75 -6.41
N GLU A 45 9.00 -9.69 -5.94
CA GLU A 45 7.82 -9.70 -6.78
C GLU A 45 7.62 -8.37 -7.51
N VAL A 46 7.84 -7.26 -6.82
CA VAL A 46 7.70 -5.91 -7.41
C VAL A 46 8.70 -5.67 -8.54
N VAL A 47 9.94 -6.16 -8.40
CA VAL A 47 10.99 -5.95 -9.41
C VAL A 47 10.97 -6.98 -10.54
N ALA A 48 10.22 -8.05 -10.41
CA ALA A 48 10.11 -9.09 -11.44
C ALA A 48 9.44 -8.60 -12.72
N GLY A 49 8.73 -7.47 -12.67
CA GLY A 49 8.07 -6.84 -13.82
C GLY A 49 9.06 -6.28 -14.85
N ARG A 50 8.61 -6.19 -16.11
CA ARG A 50 9.41 -5.65 -17.21
C ARG A 50 9.78 -4.19 -16.91
N GLY A 51 11.08 -3.85 -17.02
CA GLY A 51 11.58 -2.50 -16.78
C GLY A 51 11.75 -2.12 -15.31
N GLY A 52 11.54 -3.06 -14.40
CA GLY A 52 11.80 -2.86 -12.98
C GLY A 52 13.29 -2.61 -12.69
N PRO A 53 13.58 -1.90 -11.58
CA PRO A 53 14.95 -1.69 -11.15
C PRO A 53 15.60 -3.00 -10.69
N PRO A 54 16.94 -3.07 -10.66
CA PRO A 54 17.62 -4.13 -9.92
C PRO A 54 17.17 -4.14 -8.46
N GLN A 55 17.12 -5.31 -7.84
CA GLN A 55 16.68 -5.45 -6.44
C GLN A 55 17.51 -4.58 -5.49
N SER A 56 18.81 -4.37 -5.77
CA SER A 56 19.70 -3.52 -5.00
C SER A 56 19.25 -2.04 -4.93
N SER A 57 18.59 -1.54 -5.96
CA SER A 57 18.06 -0.16 -6.01
C SER A 57 16.54 -0.07 -5.73
N ALA A 58 15.86 -1.19 -5.67
CA ALA A 58 14.41 -1.24 -5.48
C ALA A 58 13.98 -0.60 -4.16
N TYR A 59 14.65 -0.92 -3.06
CA TYR A 59 14.34 -0.33 -1.74
C TYR A 59 14.44 1.19 -1.73
N ARG A 60 15.47 1.75 -2.38
CA ARG A 60 15.62 3.20 -2.50
C ARG A 60 14.50 3.84 -3.31
N ASN A 61 14.11 3.21 -4.40
CA ASN A 61 12.99 3.69 -5.22
C ASN A 61 11.66 3.57 -4.49
N LEU A 62 11.41 2.47 -3.79
CA LEU A 62 10.21 2.28 -2.96
C LEU A 62 10.18 3.27 -1.79
N ALA A 63 11.32 3.54 -1.13
CA ALA A 63 11.40 4.55 -0.07
C ALA A 63 11.06 5.96 -0.58
N ALA A 64 11.50 6.32 -1.79
CA ALA A 64 11.14 7.59 -2.40
C ALA A 64 9.64 7.69 -2.72
N LEU A 65 9.03 6.60 -3.18
CA LEU A 65 7.60 6.51 -3.44
C LEU A 65 6.78 6.54 -2.13
N GLU A 66 7.28 5.91 -1.08
CA GLU A 66 6.68 5.94 0.26
C GLU A 66 6.75 7.36 0.85
N GLN A 67 7.90 8.05 0.75
CA GLN A 67 8.06 9.44 1.18
C GLN A 67 7.12 10.39 0.44
N ALA A 68 6.85 10.12 -0.84
CA ALA A 68 5.92 10.89 -1.65
C ALA A 68 4.43 10.57 -1.35
N GLY A 69 4.15 9.63 -0.46
CA GLY A 69 2.79 9.20 -0.14
C GLY A 69 2.10 8.43 -1.28
N VAL A 70 2.87 7.82 -2.17
CA VAL A 70 2.36 7.03 -3.32
C VAL A 70 2.27 5.56 -2.99
N VAL A 71 3.22 5.06 -2.20
CA VAL A 71 3.33 3.65 -1.81
C VAL A 71 3.22 3.55 -0.30
N HIS A 72 2.54 2.51 0.15
CA HIS A 72 2.46 2.14 1.56
C HIS A 72 3.24 0.84 1.80
N ARG A 73 3.92 0.80 2.95
CA ARG A 73 4.64 -0.39 3.42
C ARG A 73 3.82 -1.10 4.49
N VAL A 74 3.48 -2.34 4.23
CA VAL A 74 2.87 -3.24 5.20
C VAL A 74 3.98 -4.06 5.86
N MET A 75 4.14 -3.91 7.18
CA MET A 75 5.12 -4.68 7.95
C MET A 75 4.48 -5.91 8.55
N THR A 76 5.15 -7.05 8.42
CA THR A 76 4.73 -8.30 9.03
C THR A 76 5.52 -8.58 10.31
N GLU A 77 4.99 -9.42 11.19
CA GLU A 77 5.67 -9.79 12.46
C GLU A 77 7.06 -10.42 12.24
N GLY A 78 7.29 -11.08 11.10
CA GLY A 78 8.59 -11.63 10.71
C GLY A 78 9.59 -10.63 10.16
N GLY A 79 9.25 -9.31 10.16
CA GLY A 79 10.10 -8.26 9.62
C GLY A 79 10.12 -8.19 8.08
N PHE A 80 9.24 -8.92 7.41
CA PHE A 80 9.09 -8.84 5.95
C PHE A 80 8.29 -7.59 5.58
N ALA A 81 8.84 -6.76 4.69
CA ALA A 81 8.14 -5.63 4.12
C ALA A 81 7.38 -6.04 2.86
N ARG A 82 6.11 -5.66 2.78
CA ARG A 82 5.28 -5.74 1.58
C ARG A 82 4.89 -4.33 1.18
N PHE A 83 4.66 -4.12 -0.10
CA PHE A 83 4.37 -2.80 -0.66
C PHE A 83 3.09 -2.84 -1.47
N GLU A 84 2.34 -1.76 -1.40
CA GLU A 84 1.10 -1.52 -2.13
C GLU A 84 0.97 -0.04 -2.49
N LEU A 85 0.04 0.31 -3.37
CA LEU A 85 -0.30 1.70 -3.58
C LEU A 85 -0.98 2.28 -2.33
N ALA A 86 -0.79 3.57 -2.09
CA ALA A 86 -1.47 4.27 -1.01
C ALA A 86 -2.99 4.13 -1.14
N GLU A 87 -3.70 4.07 -0.03
CA GLU A 87 -5.14 3.80 0.04
C GLU A 87 -5.98 4.77 -0.80
N ASP A 88 -5.63 6.04 -0.82
CA ASP A 88 -6.30 7.03 -1.63
C ASP A 88 -6.09 6.87 -3.16
N LEU A 89 -5.15 6.01 -3.55
CA LEU A 89 -4.88 5.63 -4.95
C LEU A 89 -5.44 4.25 -5.31
N SER A 90 -5.68 3.38 -4.32
CA SER A 90 -6.10 1.98 -4.52
C SER A 90 -7.50 1.67 -3.97
N GLY A 91 -8.04 2.53 -3.08
CA GLY A 91 -9.30 2.30 -2.37
C GLY A 91 -9.09 1.70 -0.98
N HIS A 92 -10.09 1.90 -0.12
CA HIS A 92 -10.05 1.43 1.26
C HIS A 92 -10.16 -0.09 1.35
N HIS A 93 -9.23 -0.72 2.06
CA HIS A 93 -9.18 -2.15 2.32
C HIS A 93 -8.41 -2.43 3.62
N HIS A 94 -8.45 -3.67 4.05
CA HIS A 94 -7.74 -4.17 5.22
C HIS A 94 -6.85 -5.35 4.83
N HIS A 95 -6.00 -5.81 5.73
CA HIS A 95 -5.08 -6.89 5.46
C HIS A 95 -5.30 -8.09 6.37
N MET A 96 -5.14 -9.29 5.81
CA MET A 96 -4.93 -10.52 6.55
C MET A 96 -3.44 -10.88 6.46
N VAL A 97 -2.75 -10.93 7.59
CA VAL A 97 -1.31 -11.12 7.66
C VAL A 97 -0.98 -12.47 8.27
N CYS A 98 -0.20 -13.29 7.58
CA CYS A 98 0.30 -14.55 8.11
C CYS A 98 1.54 -14.32 8.96
N ARG A 99 1.46 -14.66 10.26
CA ARG A 99 2.60 -14.55 11.18
C ARG A 99 3.75 -15.50 10.88
N ARG A 100 3.52 -16.57 10.11
CA ARG A 100 4.54 -17.57 9.79
C ARG A 100 5.33 -17.27 8.54
N CYS A 101 4.67 -17.01 7.43
CA CYS A 101 5.34 -16.79 6.13
C CYS A 101 5.36 -15.33 5.68
N GLY A 102 4.68 -14.42 6.40
CA GLY A 102 4.61 -13.02 6.02
C GLY A 102 3.74 -12.74 4.78
N ALA A 103 2.91 -13.70 4.35
CA ALA A 103 1.94 -13.45 3.30
C ALA A 103 0.92 -12.39 3.77
N VAL A 104 0.57 -11.49 2.89
CA VAL A 104 -0.44 -10.45 3.12
C VAL A 104 -1.48 -10.53 2.02
N GLU A 105 -2.74 -10.62 2.41
CA GLU A 105 -3.89 -10.65 1.50
C GLU A 105 -4.81 -9.48 1.80
N ASP A 106 -5.29 -8.81 0.74
CA ASP A 106 -6.29 -7.75 0.87
C ASP A 106 -7.64 -8.34 1.22
N VAL A 107 -8.29 -7.76 2.21
CA VAL A 107 -9.62 -8.17 2.65
C VAL A 107 -10.52 -6.96 2.86
N THR A 108 -11.81 -7.17 2.71
CA THR A 108 -12.83 -6.19 3.05
C THR A 108 -13.69 -6.74 4.18
N ILE A 109 -14.03 -5.88 5.13
CA ILE A 109 -15.01 -6.23 6.17
C ILE A 109 -16.42 -5.83 5.72
N PRO A 110 -17.48 -6.46 6.27
CA PRO A 110 -18.83 -6.10 5.90
C PRO A 110 -19.13 -4.61 6.13
N ALA A 111 -19.78 -3.97 5.17
CA ALA A 111 -20.06 -2.53 5.22
C ALA A 111 -20.76 -2.05 6.50
N PRO A 112 -21.69 -2.79 7.15
CA PRO A 112 -22.25 -2.39 8.44
C PRO A 112 -21.21 -2.31 9.56
N LEU A 113 -20.23 -3.24 9.57
CA LEU A 113 -19.14 -3.24 10.54
C LEU A 113 -18.18 -2.08 10.28
N GLU A 114 -17.80 -1.86 9.02
CA GLU A 114 -16.99 -0.73 8.61
C GLU A 114 -17.56 0.60 9.10
N ARG A 115 -18.83 0.86 8.84
CA ARG A 115 -19.53 2.06 9.32
C ARG A 115 -19.58 2.16 10.86
N SER A 116 -19.60 1.05 11.55
CA SER A 116 -19.57 1.05 13.02
C SER A 116 -18.19 1.43 13.55
N VAL A 117 -17.12 0.91 12.92
CA VAL A 117 -15.74 1.28 13.23
C VAL A 117 -15.52 2.79 12.95
N GLU A 118 -15.92 3.28 11.79
CA GLU A 118 -15.78 4.68 11.42
C GLU A 118 -16.47 5.62 12.42
N ARG A 119 -17.69 5.29 12.85
CA ARG A 119 -18.41 6.08 13.86
C ARG A 119 -17.70 6.08 15.21
N ALA A 120 -17.29 4.90 15.68
CA ALA A 120 -16.57 4.80 16.96
C ALA A 120 -15.25 5.60 16.95
N LEU A 121 -14.54 5.58 15.82
CA LEU A 121 -13.31 6.36 15.66
C LEU A 121 -13.57 7.86 15.56
N ALA A 122 -14.66 8.28 14.94
CA ALA A 122 -15.07 9.68 14.91
C ALA A 122 -15.37 10.22 16.34
N ASP A 123 -16.05 9.42 17.16
CA ASP A 123 -16.31 9.78 18.56
C ASP A 123 -15.00 9.90 19.36
N VAL A 124 -14.04 9.01 19.16
CA VAL A 124 -12.72 9.08 19.79
C VAL A 124 -11.94 10.31 19.30
N ALA A 125 -11.98 10.60 18.02
CA ALA A 125 -11.32 11.77 17.43
C ALA A 125 -11.88 13.07 18.04
N GLU A 126 -13.19 13.18 18.15
CA GLU A 126 -13.86 14.34 18.78
C GLU A 126 -13.42 14.51 20.25
N GLN A 127 -13.41 13.41 21.02
CA GLN A 127 -13.00 13.44 22.44
C GLN A 127 -11.53 13.81 22.63
N THR A 128 -10.67 13.48 21.69
CA THR A 128 -9.22 13.71 21.76
C THR A 128 -8.74 14.94 21.00
N GLY A 129 -9.60 15.58 20.21
CA GLY A 129 -9.27 16.76 19.41
C GLY A 129 -8.43 16.44 18.16
N PHE A 130 -8.47 15.19 17.66
CA PHE A 130 -7.79 14.82 16.43
C PHE A 130 -8.70 15.10 15.22
N GLU A 131 -8.11 15.59 14.14
CA GLU A 131 -8.80 15.84 12.87
C GLU A 131 -8.21 14.94 11.77
N GLY A 132 -9.00 14.66 10.73
CA GLY A 132 -8.57 13.86 9.57
C GLY A 132 -8.22 12.42 9.93
N VAL A 133 -8.92 11.83 10.89
CA VAL A 133 -8.65 10.48 11.40
C VAL A 133 -9.05 9.44 10.36
N SER A 134 -8.14 8.52 10.08
CA SER A 134 -8.37 7.31 9.31
C SER A 134 -7.94 6.11 10.15
N HIS A 135 -8.33 4.90 9.73
CA HIS A 135 -7.91 3.69 10.42
C HIS A 135 -7.25 2.70 9.47
N ARG A 136 -6.45 1.84 10.05
CA ARG A 136 -5.90 0.64 9.40
C ARG A 136 -6.17 -0.54 10.28
N LEU A 137 -6.57 -1.65 9.68
CA LEU A 137 -6.87 -2.88 10.39
C LEU A 137 -6.11 -4.02 9.73
N ASP A 138 -5.18 -4.60 10.48
CA ASP A 138 -4.46 -5.81 10.10
C ASP A 138 -4.93 -6.97 10.98
N LEU A 139 -5.48 -8.00 10.35
CA LEU A 139 -5.86 -9.24 11.02
C LEU A 139 -4.68 -10.20 10.92
N ILE A 140 -4.21 -10.68 12.08
CA ILE A 140 -3.01 -11.50 12.15
C ILE A 140 -3.39 -12.94 12.48
N GLY A 141 -2.95 -13.87 11.64
CA GLY A 141 -3.25 -15.29 11.79
C GLY A 141 -2.19 -16.20 11.18
N THR A 142 -2.57 -17.44 10.90
CA THR A 142 -1.76 -18.40 10.16
C THR A 142 -2.49 -18.78 8.89
N CYS A 143 -1.86 -18.60 7.72
CA CYS A 143 -2.50 -18.92 6.45
C CYS A 143 -2.65 -20.44 6.26
N ARG A 144 -3.51 -20.84 5.32
CA ARG A 144 -3.78 -22.25 5.01
C ARG A 144 -2.52 -23.05 4.68
N SER A 145 -1.54 -22.43 4.00
CA SER A 145 -0.29 -23.11 3.64
C SER A 145 0.65 -23.31 4.82
N CYS A 146 0.43 -22.64 5.95
CA CYS A 146 1.25 -22.70 7.15
C CYS A 146 0.55 -23.37 8.35
N SER A 147 -0.74 -23.66 8.21
CA SER A 147 -1.52 -24.35 9.25
C SER A 147 -1.29 -25.86 9.27
#